data_98ca17488ba32585a387744b75cc2948
#
_entry.id   98ca17488ba32585a387744b75cc2948
#
_cell.length_a   1.000
_cell.length_b   1.000
_cell.length_c   1.000
_cell.angle_alpha   90.00
_cell.angle_beta   90.00
_cell.angle_gamma   90.00
#
_symmetry.space_group_name_H-M   'P 1'
#
loop_
_entity.id
_entity.type
_entity.pdbx_description
1 polymer ?
#
loop_
_entity_poly.entity_id
_entity_poly.type
_entity_poly.pdbx_seq_one_letter_code
_entity_poly.pdbx_strand_id
1 'polypeptide(L)'
;MGFFRGGRGGGWLGRGAGGAEEPADGRSLPEVSGDELQARVHELLGTGPGGFPVPSPGADGVPSPLTVARIVEWFEANQFSYFLDSDGDLGGLWRGRLFYFFLFGEDAEILQVRGQWNREVAIERLEQVLDACNDWNADRIWPKAYVRVRDNGMVHVISEVAADLEHGVTDAQLGQLLHCGLSTGNLLFDAIDELYPDPATVPP
;
A
#
# COMPACT_ATOMS: atom_id res chain seq x y z
N MET A 1 -12.91 -36.23 2.32
CA MET A 1 -12.65 -37.39 1.41
C MET A 1 -12.52 -36.87 0.00
N GLY A 2 -11.37 -37.05 -0.66
CA GLY A 2 -11.23 -36.73 -2.08
C GLY A 2 -9.87 -36.14 -2.42
N PHE A 3 -8.88 -36.94 -2.43
CA PHE A 3 -7.55 -36.93 -3.01
C PHE A 3 -7.46 -36.30 -4.40
N PHE A 4 -6.43 -35.46 -4.64
CA PHE A 4 -5.81 -35.41 -5.96
C PHE A 4 -4.32 -35.70 -5.84
N ARG A 5 -3.94 -36.78 -6.49
CA ARG A 5 -2.61 -37.37 -6.59
C ARG A 5 -2.18 -37.32 -8.06
N GLY A 6 -1.04 -36.69 -8.32
CA GLY A 6 -0.01 -37.17 -9.25
C GLY A 6 -0.25 -37.02 -10.75
N GLY A 7 0.65 -36.33 -11.40
CA GLY A 7 0.90 -36.43 -12.85
C GLY A 7 2.30 -35.94 -13.16
N ARG A 8 3.18 -36.91 -13.46
CA ARG A 8 4.58 -36.71 -13.91
C ARG A 8 4.65 -36.35 -15.38
N GLY A 9 5.65 -35.56 -15.76
CA GLY A 9 6.49 -35.83 -16.92
C GLY A 9 6.12 -35.08 -18.19
N GLY A 10 7.08 -34.37 -18.73
CA GLY A 10 7.08 -33.88 -20.10
C GLY A 10 8.23 -32.92 -20.33
N GLY A 11 9.43 -33.45 -20.63
CA GLY A 11 10.58 -32.68 -21.06
C GLY A 11 10.31 -32.02 -22.42
N TRP A 12 10.74 -30.76 -22.56
CA TRP A 12 10.89 -30.10 -23.85
C TRP A 12 12.35 -29.80 -24.11
N LEU A 13 12.98 -30.67 -24.91
CA LEU A 13 14.19 -30.37 -25.66
C LEU A 13 13.73 -29.95 -27.07
N GLY A 14 13.99 -28.70 -27.44
CA GLY A 14 13.78 -28.20 -28.78
C GLY A 14 14.81 -27.11 -29.08
N ARG A 15 15.85 -27.48 -29.86
CA ARG A 15 16.84 -26.58 -30.43
C ARG A 15 16.18 -25.65 -31.44
N GLY A 16 16.55 -24.39 -31.42
CA GLY A 16 16.34 -23.44 -32.51
C GLY A 16 17.32 -22.28 -32.35
N ALA A 17 18.43 -22.36 -33.06
CA ALA A 17 19.34 -21.25 -33.23
C ALA A 17 18.70 -20.20 -34.16
N GLY A 18 18.56 -18.98 -33.67
CA GLY A 18 18.18 -17.82 -34.41
C GLY A 18 18.73 -16.62 -33.67
N GLY A 19 19.85 -16.05 -34.19
CA GLY A 19 20.41 -14.82 -33.65
C GLY A 19 19.41 -13.69 -33.82
N ALA A 20 19.05 -13.07 -32.74
CA ALA A 20 18.48 -11.74 -32.73
C ALA A 20 19.51 -10.84 -32.03
N GLU A 21 19.97 -9.85 -32.73
CA GLU A 21 20.84 -8.78 -32.26
C GLU A 21 20.14 -8.11 -31.06
N GLU A 22 20.82 -8.10 -29.91
CA GLU A 22 20.45 -7.24 -28.76
C GLU A 22 20.60 -5.78 -29.20
N PRO A 23 19.59 -4.94 -29.00
CA PRO A 23 19.82 -3.50 -29.09
C PRO A 23 20.62 -3.09 -27.85
N ALA A 24 21.87 -2.74 -28.05
CA ALA A 24 22.70 -2.07 -27.07
C ALA A 24 22.14 -0.66 -26.82
N ASP A 25 21.22 -0.53 -25.89
CA ASP A 25 20.95 0.74 -25.23
C ASP A 25 21.16 0.51 -23.70
N GLY A 26 22.43 0.54 -23.34
CA GLY A 26 22.90 0.52 -21.95
C GLY A 26 22.55 1.83 -21.26
N ARG A 27 21.29 2.07 -20.99
CA ARG A 27 20.87 3.04 -19.98
C ARG A 27 20.96 2.35 -18.63
N SER A 28 22.16 2.41 -18.03
CA SER A 28 22.29 2.24 -16.61
C SER A 28 21.36 3.27 -15.94
N LEU A 29 20.45 2.78 -15.11
CA LEU A 29 19.67 3.64 -14.21
C LEU A 29 20.66 4.52 -13.45
N PRO A 30 20.42 5.83 -13.31
CA PRO A 30 21.31 6.69 -12.54
C PRO A 30 21.40 6.11 -11.12
N GLU A 31 22.63 5.86 -10.65
CA GLU A 31 22.91 5.52 -9.27
C GLU A 31 22.51 6.72 -8.41
N VAL A 32 21.34 6.64 -7.81
CA VAL A 32 20.88 7.62 -6.84
C VAL A 32 21.57 7.30 -5.53
N SER A 33 22.40 8.20 -5.00
CA SER A 33 23.07 8.01 -3.73
C SER A 33 22.03 7.86 -2.59
N GLY A 34 22.37 7.07 -1.54
CA GLY A 34 21.48 6.89 -0.40
C GLY A 34 21.01 8.21 0.22
N ASP A 35 21.88 9.23 0.23
CA ASP A 35 21.58 10.56 0.75
C ASP A 35 20.59 11.32 -0.14
N GLU A 36 20.67 11.14 -1.46
CA GLU A 36 19.76 11.77 -2.43
C GLU A 36 18.38 11.10 -2.41
N LEU A 37 18.34 9.76 -2.20
CA LEU A 37 17.11 9.03 -1.97
C LEU A 37 16.45 9.49 -0.66
N GLN A 38 17.23 9.65 0.40
CA GLN A 38 16.76 10.13 1.69
C GLN A 38 16.23 11.57 1.63
N ALA A 39 16.92 12.46 0.90
CA ALA A 39 16.49 13.84 0.68
C ALA A 39 15.17 13.88 -0.12
N ARG A 40 15.03 13.03 -1.14
CA ARG A 40 13.82 12.94 -1.97
C ARG A 40 12.64 12.34 -1.21
N VAL A 41 12.90 11.34 -0.35
CA VAL A 41 11.90 10.80 0.58
C VAL A 41 11.46 11.88 1.58
N HIS A 42 12.38 12.68 2.13
CA HIS A 42 12.06 13.84 2.99
C HIS A 42 11.24 14.89 2.25
N GLU A 43 11.55 15.18 1.00
CA GLU A 43 10.81 16.12 0.16
C GLU A 43 9.40 15.61 -0.18
N LEU A 44 9.26 14.32 -0.48
CA LEU A 44 7.98 13.67 -0.75
C LEU A 44 7.12 13.47 0.50
N LEU A 45 7.75 13.27 1.66
CA LEU A 45 7.07 13.18 2.95
C LEU A 45 6.70 14.54 3.54
N GLY A 46 7.09 15.63 2.87
CA GLY A 46 6.66 17.01 3.10
C GLY A 46 6.84 17.52 4.53
N THR A 47 7.79 18.40 4.73
CA THR A 47 7.81 19.31 5.89
C THR A 47 6.83 20.47 5.71
N GLY A 48 5.62 20.20 5.16
CA GLY A 48 4.51 21.13 5.14
C GLY A 48 3.73 21.10 6.47
N PRO A 49 2.89 22.08 6.79
CA PRO A 49 2.02 22.02 7.96
C PRO A 49 1.02 20.88 7.82
N GLY A 50 1.37 19.72 8.33
CA GLY A 50 0.71 18.42 8.16
C GLY A 50 1.70 17.27 7.90
N GLY A 51 3.01 17.55 7.88
CA GLY A 51 4.06 16.54 7.82
C GLY A 51 4.08 15.72 9.10
N PHE A 52 4.07 14.39 8.95
CA PHE A 52 4.08 13.47 10.08
C PHE A 52 5.46 13.50 10.75
N PRO A 53 5.55 13.58 12.09
CA PRO A 53 6.83 13.46 12.77
C PRO A 53 7.41 12.06 12.52
N VAL A 54 8.59 12.00 11.92
CA VAL A 54 9.35 10.74 11.87
C VAL A 54 9.80 10.47 13.32
N PRO A 55 9.41 9.32 13.93
CA PRO A 55 9.86 9.00 15.28
C PRO A 55 11.39 8.95 15.29
N SER A 56 12.00 9.73 16.19
CA SER A 56 13.44 9.57 16.45
C SER A 56 13.71 8.14 16.91
N PRO A 57 14.81 7.50 16.50
CA PRO A 57 15.18 6.18 17.02
C PRO A 57 15.43 6.32 18.52
N GLY A 58 14.38 6.02 19.28
CA GLY A 58 14.40 6.05 20.74
C GLY A 58 14.49 4.63 21.30
N ALA A 59 15.01 4.53 22.43
CA ALA A 59 15.46 3.53 23.38
C ALA A 59 14.77 2.14 23.45
N ASP A 60 13.78 1.81 22.64
CA ASP A 60 12.96 0.59 22.79
C ASP A 60 13.20 -0.42 21.65
N GLY A 61 14.48 -0.85 21.55
CA GLY A 61 14.91 -1.74 20.46
C GLY A 61 14.48 -3.21 20.57
N VAL A 62 13.58 -3.56 21.50
CA VAL A 62 13.10 -4.94 21.65
C VAL A 62 11.77 -5.11 20.94
N PRO A 63 11.68 -5.98 19.91
CA PRO A 63 10.40 -6.29 19.29
C PRO A 63 9.44 -6.91 20.31
N SER A 64 8.19 -6.50 20.27
CA SER A 64 7.09 -7.07 21.05
C SER A 64 5.91 -7.41 20.15
N PRO A 65 4.99 -8.30 20.56
CA PRO A 65 3.85 -8.69 19.76
C PRO A 65 3.02 -7.51 19.28
N LEU A 66 2.49 -7.63 18.07
CA LEU A 66 1.54 -6.66 17.52
C LEU A 66 0.22 -6.74 18.31
N THR A 67 -0.35 -5.59 18.62
CA THR A 67 -1.70 -5.50 19.25
C THR A 67 -2.42 -4.25 18.78
N VAL A 68 -3.76 -4.28 18.81
CA VAL A 68 -4.60 -3.09 18.55
C VAL A 68 -4.24 -1.94 19.49
N ALA A 69 -3.97 -2.27 20.77
CA ALA A 69 -3.61 -1.26 21.79
C ALA A 69 -2.38 -0.45 21.37
N ARG A 70 -1.32 -1.10 20.84
CA ARG A 70 -0.11 -0.41 20.36
C ARG A 70 -0.38 0.51 19.16
N ILE A 71 -1.31 0.12 18.28
CA ILE A 71 -1.73 0.99 17.16
C ILE A 71 -2.48 2.20 17.70
N VAL A 72 -3.37 1.99 18.67
CA VAL A 72 -4.11 3.07 19.35
C VAL A 72 -3.16 4.04 20.07
N GLU A 73 -2.18 3.52 20.82
CA GLU A 73 -1.14 4.34 21.46
C GLU A 73 -0.38 5.20 20.46
N TRP A 74 -0.06 4.63 19.29
CA TRP A 74 0.58 5.38 18.23
C TRP A 74 -0.34 6.50 17.68
N PHE A 75 -1.64 6.24 17.50
CA PHE A 75 -2.59 7.27 17.07
C PHE A 75 -2.71 8.40 18.09
N GLU A 76 -2.81 8.05 19.37
CA GLU A 76 -2.90 9.03 20.46
C GLU A 76 -1.63 9.88 20.55
N ALA A 77 -0.46 9.26 20.46
CA ALA A 77 0.82 9.95 20.47
C ALA A 77 0.97 10.93 19.28
N ASN A 78 0.37 10.61 18.14
CA ASN A 78 0.39 11.45 16.94
C ASN A 78 -0.87 12.34 16.79
N GLN A 79 -1.76 12.33 17.77
CA GLN A 79 -2.99 13.14 17.80
C GLN A 79 -3.94 12.83 16.62
N PHE A 80 -3.96 11.58 16.16
CA PHE A 80 -4.87 11.13 15.11
C PHE A 80 -6.22 10.74 15.70
N SER A 81 -7.29 11.14 15.00
CA SER A 81 -8.63 10.67 15.31
C SER A 81 -8.86 9.29 14.70
N TYR A 82 -9.37 8.37 15.50
CA TYR A 82 -9.71 7.01 15.09
C TYR A 82 -11.09 6.61 15.63
N PHE A 83 -11.62 5.51 15.14
CA PHE A 83 -12.83 4.87 15.64
C PHE A 83 -12.66 3.35 15.65
N LEU A 84 -13.48 2.68 16.44
CA LEU A 84 -13.70 1.24 16.35
C LEU A 84 -15.10 1.04 15.75
N ASP A 85 -15.22 0.20 14.74
CA ASP A 85 -16.52 -0.11 14.17
C ASP A 85 -17.27 -1.19 14.97
N SER A 86 -18.42 -1.64 14.47
CA SER A 86 -19.27 -2.62 15.17
C SER A 86 -18.62 -4.00 15.30
N ASP A 87 -17.67 -4.31 14.44
CA ASP A 87 -16.94 -5.59 14.42
C ASP A 87 -15.66 -5.51 15.25
N GLY A 88 -15.33 -4.31 15.76
CA GLY A 88 -14.15 -4.03 16.56
C GLY A 88 -12.92 -3.67 15.72
N ASP A 89 -13.10 -3.46 14.43
CA ASP A 89 -12.01 -3.08 13.54
C ASP A 89 -11.64 -1.60 13.72
N LEU A 90 -10.33 -1.34 13.79
CA LEU A 90 -9.79 0.00 13.97
C LEU A 90 -9.75 0.74 12.65
N GLY A 91 -10.35 1.94 12.59
CA GLY A 91 -10.39 2.77 11.41
C GLY A 91 -10.23 4.25 11.69
N GLY A 92 -10.07 5.03 10.63
CA GLY A 92 -9.99 6.48 10.70
C GLY A 92 -10.08 7.15 9.34
N LEU A 93 -10.17 8.48 9.34
CA LEU A 93 -10.22 9.30 8.15
C LEU A 93 -8.96 10.14 8.03
N TRP A 94 -8.20 9.93 6.94
CA TRP A 94 -7.03 10.74 6.59
C TRP A 94 -7.24 11.43 5.24
N ARG A 95 -7.20 12.74 5.26
CA ARG A 95 -7.49 13.57 4.07
C ARG A 95 -8.86 13.25 3.42
N GLY A 96 -9.86 12.92 4.26
CA GLY A 96 -11.20 12.54 3.83
C GLY A 96 -11.32 11.12 3.23
N ARG A 97 -10.28 10.31 3.32
CA ARG A 97 -10.25 8.92 2.83
C ARG A 97 -10.27 7.97 4.00
N LEU A 98 -11.04 6.89 3.89
CA LEU A 98 -11.21 5.89 4.92
C LEU A 98 -10.04 4.91 4.91
N PHE A 99 -9.44 4.68 6.08
CA PHE A 99 -8.44 3.64 6.29
C PHE A 99 -8.85 2.75 7.45
N TYR A 100 -8.53 1.45 7.31
CA TYR A 100 -8.66 0.43 8.34
C TYR A 100 -7.31 -0.20 8.63
N PHE A 101 -7.16 -0.68 9.88
CA PHE A 101 -5.97 -1.34 10.39
C PHE A 101 -6.39 -2.70 10.92
N PHE A 102 -6.28 -3.70 10.05
CA PHE A 102 -6.67 -5.06 10.39
C PHE A 102 -5.48 -5.84 10.93
N LEU A 103 -5.77 -6.70 11.89
CA LEU A 103 -4.85 -7.69 12.39
C LEU A 103 -5.37 -9.07 12.01
N PHE A 104 -4.55 -9.83 11.30
CA PHE A 104 -4.85 -11.18 10.84
C PHE A 104 -3.83 -12.19 11.39
N GLY A 105 -4.09 -13.48 11.17
CA GLY A 105 -3.30 -14.58 11.68
C GLY A 105 -3.90 -15.16 12.97
N GLU A 106 -3.39 -16.30 13.43
CA GLU A 106 -3.87 -16.97 14.65
C GLU A 106 -3.52 -16.16 15.90
N ASP A 107 -2.38 -15.48 15.89
CA ASP A 107 -1.85 -14.64 16.97
C ASP A 107 -1.99 -13.14 16.67
N ALA A 108 -2.80 -12.76 15.68
CA ALA A 108 -2.98 -11.37 15.22
C ALA A 108 -1.66 -10.70 14.77
N GLU A 109 -0.75 -11.49 14.21
CA GLU A 109 0.62 -11.11 13.86
C GLU A 109 0.75 -10.38 12.52
N ILE A 110 -0.27 -10.45 11.64
CA ILE A 110 -0.24 -9.82 10.33
C ILE A 110 -0.96 -8.48 10.38
N LEU A 111 -0.20 -7.39 10.26
CA LEU A 111 -0.75 -6.05 10.09
C LEU A 111 -1.16 -5.83 8.64
N GLN A 112 -2.38 -5.33 8.42
CA GLN A 112 -2.82 -4.81 7.14
C GLN A 112 -3.38 -3.40 7.30
N VAL A 113 -2.75 -2.42 6.63
CA VAL A 113 -3.28 -1.07 6.47
C VAL A 113 -3.99 -0.99 5.13
N ARG A 114 -5.31 -0.83 5.16
CA ARG A 114 -6.15 -0.79 3.97
C ARG A 114 -6.84 0.56 3.85
N GLY A 115 -6.60 1.26 2.74
CA GLY A 115 -7.31 2.48 2.40
C GLY A 115 -8.34 2.25 1.29
N GLN A 116 -9.37 3.08 1.29
CA GLN A 116 -10.36 3.13 0.21
C GLN A 116 -10.41 4.55 -0.35
N TRP A 117 -10.34 4.66 -1.68
CA TRP A 117 -10.59 5.90 -2.37
C TRP A 117 -12.01 6.41 -2.05
N ASN A 118 -12.13 7.69 -1.73
CA ASN A 118 -13.38 8.29 -1.24
C ASN A 118 -14.43 8.55 -2.33
N ARG A 119 -14.14 8.14 -3.58
CA ARG A 119 -15.06 8.17 -4.71
C ARG A 119 -15.17 6.78 -5.31
N GLU A 120 -16.01 6.65 -6.32
CA GLU A 120 -16.23 5.42 -7.07
C GLU A 120 -16.44 5.73 -8.54
N VAL A 121 -16.19 4.78 -9.41
CA VAL A 121 -16.46 4.89 -10.85
C VAL A 121 -17.40 3.79 -11.30
N ALA A 122 -18.12 4.03 -12.38
CA ALA A 122 -19.01 3.05 -12.97
C ALA A 122 -18.21 1.90 -13.62
N ILE A 123 -18.84 0.73 -13.72
CA ILE A 123 -18.22 -0.52 -14.23
C ILE A 123 -17.65 -0.36 -15.66
N GLU A 124 -18.20 0.54 -16.46
CA GLU A 124 -17.72 0.85 -17.81
C GLU A 124 -16.30 1.38 -17.84
N ARG A 125 -15.80 1.86 -16.69
CA ARG A 125 -14.41 2.34 -16.55
C ARG A 125 -13.47 1.31 -15.89
N LEU A 126 -13.95 0.09 -15.65
CA LEU A 126 -13.19 -0.94 -14.93
C LEU A 126 -11.82 -1.19 -15.57
N GLU A 127 -11.77 -1.36 -16.89
CA GLU A 127 -10.52 -1.62 -17.63
C GLU A 127 -9.49 -0.50 -17.39
N GLN A 128 -9.91 0.75 -17.52
CA GLN A 128 -9.05 1.92 -17.32
C GLN A 128 -8.49 2.00 -15.88
N VAL A 129 -9.32 1.67 -14.88
CA VAL A 129 -8.89 1.68 -13.48
C VAL A 129 -7.96 0.52 -13.17
N LEU A 130 -8.21 -0.67 -13.76
CA LEU A 130 -7.33 -1.83 -13.64
C LEU A 130 -5.94 -1.55 -14.22
N ASP A 131 -5.88 -0.92 -15.40
CA ASP A 131 -4.61 -0.52 -16.01
C ASP A 131 -3.85 0.44 -15.08
N ALA A 132 -4.50 1.46 -14.55
CA ALA A 132 -3.89 2.38 -13.60
C ALA A 132 -3.38 1.68 -12.33
N CYS A 133 -4.12 0.71 -11.79
CA CYS A 133 -3.66 -0.09 -10.64
C CYS A 133 -2.46 -0.99 -11.01
N ASN A 134 -2.46 -1.58 -12.20
CA ASN A 134 -1.37 -2.43 -12.67
C ASN A 134 -0.08 -1.61 -12.90
N ASP A 135 -0.19 -0.45 -13.52
CA ASP A 135 0.93 0.47 -13.73
C ASP A 135 1.51 0.93 -12.39
N TRP A 136 0.63 1.28 -11.43
CA TRP A 136 1.06 1.60 -10.08
C TRP A 136 1.84 0.46 -9.44
N ASN A 137 1.33 -0.77 -9.50
CA ASN A 137 1.95 -1.95 -8.90
C ASN A 137 3.25 -2.36 -9.60
N ALA A 138 3.41 -2.07 -10.89
CA ALA A 138 4.63 -2.34 -11.63
C ALA A 138 5.79 -1.42 -11.19
N ASP A 139 5.48 -0.17 -10.88
CA ASP A 139 6.48 0.85 -10.58
C ASP A 139 6.79 1.01 -9.08
N ARG A 140 5.94 0.47 -8.19
CA ARG A 140 6.00 0.75 -6.74
C ARG A 140 5.82 -0.51 -5.91
N ILE A 141 6.58 -0.59 -4.81
CA ILE A 141 6.46 -1.67 -3.83
C ILE A 141 5.16 -1.52 -3.02
N TRP A 142 4.81 -0.28 -2.65
CA TRP A 142 3.65 0.05 -1.82
C TRP A 142 2.89 1.27 -2.33
N PRO A 143 1.57 1.30 -2.04
CA PRO A 143 0.76 0.17 -1.62
C PRO A 143 0.48 -0.77 -2.79
N LYS A 144 0.03 -1.98 -2.52
CA LYS A 144 -0.68 -2.78 -3.51
C LYS A 144 -1.99 -2.06 -3.85
N ALA A 145 -2.20 -1.81 -5.14
CA ALA A 145 -3.40 -1.19 -5.67
C ALA A 145 -4.31 -2.24 -6.31
N TYR A 146 -5.59 -2.25 -6.00
CA TYR A 146 -6.55 -3.13 -6.64
C TYR A 146 -7.97 -2.54 -6.59
N VAL A 147 -8.87 -3.15 -7.34
CA VAL A 147 -10.26 -2.72 -7.41
C VAL A 147 -11.19 -3.73 -6.72
N ARG A 148 -12.28 -3.21 -6.18
CA ARG A 148 -13.43 -3.99 -5.72
C ARG A 148 -14.66 -3.53 -6.47
N VAL A 149 -15.27 -4.45 -7.22
CA VAL A 149 -16.56 -4.23 -7.86
C VAL A 149 -17.67 -4.55 -6.87
N ARG A 150 -18.64 -3.65 -6.72
CA ARG A 150 -19.79 -3.82 -5.86
C ARG A 150 -21.00 -4.31 -6.67
N ASP A 151 -21.99 -4.87 -5.98
CA ASP A 151 -23.20 -5.43 -6.61
C ASP A 151 -24.04 -4.36 -7.36
N ASN A 152 -23.86 -3.10 -6.99
CA ASN A 152 -24.49 -1.96 -7.69
C ASN A 152 -23.76 -1.53 -8.97
N GLY A 153 -22.71 -2.25 -9.39
CA GLY A 153 -21.91 -1.93 -10.58
C GLY A 153 -20.91 -0.79 -10.37
N MET A 154 -20.67 -0.38 -9.13
CA MET A 154 -19.64 0.62 -8.83
C MET A 154 -18.30 -0.03 -8.50
N VAL A 155 -17.24 0.64 -8.88
CA VAL A 155 -15.84 0.19 -8.72
C VAL A 155 -15.14 1.09 -7.72
N HIS A 156 -14.63 0.49 -6.65
CA HIS A 156 -13.81 1.14 -5.64
C HIS A 156 -12.34 0.81 -5.85
N VAL A 157 -11.47 1.81 -5.69
CA VAL A 157 -10.01 1.61 -5.66
C VAL A 157 -9.58 1.43 -4.21
N ILE A 158 -8.78 0.40 -3.97
CA ILE A 158 -8.28 0.00 -2.66
C ILE A 158 -6.76 0.07 -2.66
N SER A 159 -6.21 0.60 -1.59
CA SER A 159 -4.78 0.53 -1.24
C SER A 159 -4.56 -0.47 -0.12
N GLU A 160 -3.46 -1.22 -0.16
CA GLU A 160 -3.15 -2.21 0.86
C GLU A 160 -1.64 -2.29 1.10
N VAL A 161 -1.24 -2.14 2.35
CA VAL A 161 0.10 -2.47 2.83
C VAL A 161 -0.06 -3.54 3.89
N ALA A 162 0.60 -4.69 3.69
CA ALA A 162 0.57 -5.79 4.64
C ALA A 162 1.99 -6.15 5.05
N ALA A 163 2.16 -6.52 6.33
CA ALA A 163 3.42 -6.98 6.90
C ALA A 163 3.17 -8.10 7.90
N ASP A 164 3.96 -9.16 7.78
CA ASP A 164 4.02 -10.25 8.75
C ASP A 164 4.98 -9.86 9.88
N LEU A 165 4.50 -9.91 11.11
CA LEU A 165 5.20 -9.48 12.31
C LEU A 165 5.22 -10.60 13.36
N GLU A 166 5.26 -11.87 12.93
CA GLU A 166 5.25 -13.07 13.80
C GLU A 166 6.34 -13.05 14.87
N HIS A 167 7.47 -12.39 14.59
CA HIS A 167 8.59 -12.25 15.52
C HIS A 167 8.53 -10.95 16.36
N GLY A 168 7.40 -10.25 16.31
CA GLY A 168 7.20 -8.96 16.95
C GLY A 168 7.73 -7.79 16.13
N VAL A 169 7.43 -6.59 16.61
CA VAL A 169 7.76 -5.32 15.97
C VAL A 169 8.13 -4.29 17.04
N THR A 170 9.14 -3.47 16.80
CA THR A 170 9.44 -2.31 17.66
C THR A 170 8.43 -1.19 17.43
N ASP A 171 8.24 -0.28 18.38
CA ASP A 171 7.31 0.85 18.21
C ASP A 171 7.74 1.78 17.06
N ALA A 172 9.04 1.95 16.86
CA ALA A 172 9.57 2.70 15.72
C ALA A 172 9.22 2.04 14.39
N GLN A 173 9.37 0.73 14.27
CA GLN A 173 9.02 -0.02 13.06
C GLN A 173 7.50 -0.04 12.83
N LEU A 174 6.71 -0.23 13.88
CA LEU A 174 5.25 -0.18 13.81
C LEU A 174 4.79 1.19 13.31
N GLY A 175 5.27 2.27 13.92
CA GLY A 175 4.96 3.64 13.51
C GLY A 175 5.32 3.89 12.05
N GLN A 176 6.48 3.38 11.59
CA GLN A 176 6.89 3.49 10.19
C GLN A 176 5.95 2.74 9.24
N LEU A 177 5.51 1.53 9.59
CA LEU A 177 4.56 0.75 8.77
C LEU A 177 3.20 1.43 8.68
N LEU A 178 2.66 1.92 9.80
CA LEU A 178 1.40 2.66 9.86
C LEU A 178 1.47 3.93 9.00
N HIS A 179 2.54 4.70 9.18
CA HIS A 179 2.79 5.91 8.40
C HIS A 179 2.95 5.60 6.91
N CYS A 180 3.70 4.54 6.56
CA CYS A 180 3.87 4.10 5.18
C CYS A 180 2.52 3.77 4.54
N GLY A 181 1.68 2.97 5.21
CA GLY A 181 0.36 2.60 4.71
C GLY A 181 -0.53 3.81 4.44
N LEU A 182 -0.56 4.76 5.37
CA LEU A 182 -1.34 5.99 5.24
C LEU A 182 -0.83 6.90 4.11
N SER A 183 0.48 7.16 4.07
CA SER A 183 1.05 8.09 3.10
C SER A 183 1.04 7.54 1.69
N THR A 184 1.46 6.29 1.48
CA THR A 184 1.47 5.69 0.15
C THR A 184 0.06 5.41 -0.38
N GLY A 185 -0.89 5.06 0.50
CA GLY A 185 -2.31 4.96 0.14
C GLY A 185 -2.89 6.29 -0.34
N ASN A 186 -2.57 7.39 0.36
CA ASN A 186 -2.98 8.72 -0.08
C ASN A 186 -2.35 9.12 -1.41
N LEU A 187 -1.06 8.79 -1.65
CA LEU A 187 -0.41 9.05 -2.94
C LEU A 187 -1.07 8.29 -4.10
N LEU A 188 -1.45 7.02 -3.89
CA LEU A 188 -2.22 6.27 -4.88
C LEU A 188 -3.54 6.99 -5.19
N PHE A 189 -4.29 7.39 -4.17
CA PHE A 189 -5.58 8.03 -4.37
C PHE A 189 -5.46 9.43 -4.99
N ASP A 190 -4.38 10.16 -4.73
CA ASP A 190 -4.07 11.41 -5.43
C ASP A 190 -3.83 11.16 -6.92
N ALA A 191 -3.10 10.09 -7.29
CA ALA A 191 -2.90 9.72 -8.69
C ALA A 191 -4.22 9.28 -9.38
N ILE A 192 -5.11 8.61 -8.66
CA ILE A 192 -6.45 8.27 -9.18
C ILE A 192 -7.31 9.53 -9.33
N ASP A 193 -7.22 10.49 -8.42
CA ASP A 193 -7.91 11.78 -8.53
C ASP A 193 -7.47 12.58 -9.77
N GLU A 194 -6.18 12.49 -10.16
CA GLU A 194 -5.67 13.11 -11.39
C GLU A 194 -6.27 12.47 -12.66
N LEU A 195 -6.49 11.15 -12.65
CA LEU A 195 -7.16 10.44 -13.76
C LEU A 195 -8.66 10.72 -13.84
N TYR A 196 -9.27 10.98 -12.69
CA TYR A 196 -10.68 11.26 -12.53
C TYR A 196 -10.88 12.56 -11.76
N PRO A 197 -10.61 13.73 -12.36
CA PRO A 197 -10.83 15.01 -11.71
C PRO A 197 -12.27 15.15 -11.21
N ASP A 198 -12.46 15.72 -10.03
CA ASP A 198 -13.79 16.02 -9.52
C ASP A 198 -14.43 17.12 -10.39
N PRO A 199 -15.59 16.86 -11.00
CA PRO A 199 -16.28 17.87 -11.80
C PRO A 199 -16.55 19.19 -11.05
N ALA A 200 -16.69 19.14 -9.73
CA ALA A 200 -16.88 20.33 -8.91
C ALA A 200 -15.62 21.19 -8.76
N THR A 201 -14.43 20.63 -9.06
CA THR A 201 -13.13 21.35 -8.95
C THR A 201 -12.63 21.88 -10.28
N VAL A 202 -13.26 21.49 -11.40
CA VAL A 202 -12.90 21.96 -12.75
C VAL A 202 -13.53 23.33 -12.96
N PRO A 203 -12.76 24.42 -13.14
CA PRO A 203 -13.35 25.73 -13.46
C PRO A 203 -14.07 25.70 -14.79
N PRO A 204 -15.17 26.46 -14.94
CA PRO A 204 -16.01 26.50 -16.14
C PRO A 204 -15.26 27.03 -17.37
#